data_76ce06cb53e57af869f824703c2755df
#
_entry.id   76ce06cb53e57af869f824703c2755df
#
_cell.length_a   1.000
_cell.length_b   1.000
_cell.length_c   1.000
_cell.angle_alpha   90.00
_cell.angle_beta   90.00
_cell.angle_gamma   90.00
#
_symmetry.space_group_name_H-M   'P 1'
#
loop_
_entity.id
_entity.type
_entity.pdbx_description
1 polymer ?
#
loop_
_entity_poly.entity_id
_entity_poly.type
_entity_poly.pdbx_seq_one_letter_code
_entity_poly.pdbx_strand_id
1 'polypeptide(L)'
;MSTDTTTFRAAVVTRPGEPDAISFLDLPVPVLEAGQVRVAVAAATVNPVDNAVRAGVMHQAGLIDQPHHTGLGWDFAGTVLEAGPGVDLAVGTPVAGLVGGLDRDFGTYAEQLVLPAAAVAVVPEGLDLVEAATVPLNALTALQLVDLLGDGNGRTLLVTGAAGAVGGYVLPIALERGWRVTGLARAADEEFVRGLGAEFVPEPTAGWDAVADPAGLQEQAVALVRDGGHFVGLLPAFLPAAERDVTVEAVNVEPDGEALAGLLERTARGELPARVAEVLPLDRVDDAHAAVAKGGVRGRYVLVP
;
A
#
# COMPACT_ATOMS: atom_id res chain seq x y z
N MET A 1 -18.38 -23.43 21.04
CA MET A 1 -17.31 -23.37 22.06
C MET A 1 -16.46 -22.17 21.66
N SER A 2 -16.55 -21.06 22.37
CA SER A 2 -15.66 -19.91 22.17
C SER A 2 -14.29 -20.31 22.70
N THR A 3 -13.31 -20.51 21.84
CA THR A 3 -11.93 -20.56 22.25
C THR A 3 -11.54 -19.14 22.62
N ASP A 4 -11.52 -18.87 23.91
CA ASP A 4 -11.00 -17.62 24.47
C ASP A 4 -9.49 -17.59 24.18
N THR A 5 -9.14 -17.20 22.93
CA THR A 5 -7.74 -17.15 22.47
C THR A 5 -7.13 -15.90 23.08
N THR A 6 -6.29 -16.08 24.09
CA THR A 6 -5.61 -14.99 24.80
C THR A 6 -4.42 -14.43 24.04
N THR A 7 -3.92 -15.17 23.02
CA THR A 7 -2.80 -14.80 22.14
C THR A 7 -3.15 -15.06 20.69
N PHE A 8 -2.42 -14.43 19.77
CA PHE A 8 -2.45 -14.67 18.33
C PHE A 8 -1.02 -14.69 17.78
N ARG A 9 -0.80 -15.44 16.71
CA ARG A 9 0.50 -15.55 16.04
C ARG A 9 0.70 -14.38 15.08
N ALA A 10 1.91 -13.78 15.13
CA ALA A 10 2.32 -12.71 14.22
C ALA A 10 3.76 -12.89 13.76
N ALA A 11 4.05 -12.50 12.51
CA ALA A 11 5.40 -12.39 11.98
C ALA A 11 5.91 -10.96 12.18
N VAL A 12 7.05 -10.82 12.87
CA VAL A 12 7.64 -9.54 13.26
C VAL A 12 9.14 -9.53 12.98
N VAL A 13 9.73 -8.36 12.84
CA VAL A 13 11.17 -8.18 12.74
C VAL A 13 11.77 -8.10 14.15
N THR A 14 12.63 -9.03 14.51
CA THR A 14 13.36 -9.06 15.80
C THR A 14 14.83 -8.69 15.66
N ARG A 15 15.41 -8.87 14.48
CA ARG A 15 16.82 -8.56 14.17
C ARG A 15 16.94 -7.84 12.82
N PRO A 16 16.65 -6.52 12.77
CA PRO A 16 16.65 -5.76 11.52
C PRO A 16 18.00 -5.86 10.79
N GLY A 17 17.97 -6.18 9.50
CA GLY A 17 19.16 -6.31 8.66
C GLY A 17 19.84 -7.67 8.65
N GLU A 18 19.45 -8.60 9.54
CA GLU A 18 20.00 -9.95 9.57
C GLU A 18 19.25 -10.92 8.62
N PRO A 19 19.88 -12.01 8.16
CA PRO A 19 19.22 -12.98 7.28
C PRO A 19 17.93 -13.57 7.87
N ASP A 20 17.92 -13.82 9.17
CA ASP A 20 16.81 -14.33 9.97
C ASP A 20 16.08 -13.22 10.74
N ALA A 21 15.87 -12.10 10.09
CA ALA A 21 15.26 -10.91 10.68
C ALA A 21 13.82 -11.15 11.18
N ILE A 22 13.06 -12.02 10.50
CA ILE A 22 11.65 -12.29 10.81
C ILE A 22 11.53 -13.46 11.79
N SER A 23 10.73 -13.25 12.82
CA SER A 23 10.39 -14.29 13.81
C SER A 23 8.88 -14.34 14.00
N PHE A 24 8.37 -15.51 14.37
CA PHE A 24 6.97 -15.67 14.75
C PHE A 24 6.84 -15.60 16.26
N LEU A 25 5.96 -14.74 16.73
CA LEU A 25 5.66 -14.54 18.15
C LEU A 25 4.18 -14.79 18.42
N ASP A 26 3.88 -15.36 19.59
CA ASP A 26 2.54 -15.39 20.16
C ASP A 26 2.35 -14.14 21.00
N LEU A 27 1.60 -13.18 20.48
CA LEU A 27 1.35 -11.89 21.09
C LEU A 27 0.00 -11.89 21.82
N PRO A 28 -0.14 -11.15 22.93
CA PRO A 28 -1.43 -11.02 23.60
C PRO A 28 -2.43 -10.28 22.70
N VAL A 29 -3.68 -10.75 22.69
CA VAL A 29 -4.77 -10.05 21.98
C VAL A 29 -5.00 -8.71 22.69
N PRO A 30 -4.88 -7.56 21.99
CA PRO A 30 -5.15 -6.26 22.58
C PRO A 30 -6.60 -6.14 23.07
N VAL A 31 -6.80 -5.37 24.14
CA VAL A 31 -8.13 -5.05 24.62
C VAL A 31 -8.83 -4.20 23.57
N LEU A 32 -10.06 -4.58 23.22
CA LEU A 32 -10.87 -3.84 22.25
C LEU A 32 -11.48 -2.59 22.91
N GLU A 33 -11.18 -1.44 22.35
CA GLU A 33 -11.66 -0.14 22.85
C GLU A 33 -12.85 0.38 22.04
N ALA A 34 -13.45 1.50 22.49
CA ALA A 34 -14.50 2.18 21.74
C ALA A 34 -13.97 2.68 20.38
N GLY A 35 -14.76 2.52 19.33
CA GLY A 35 -14.38 2.91 17.97
C GLY A 35 -13.41 1.95 17.27
N GLN A 36 -13.02 0.83 17.89
CA GLN A 36 -12.14 -0.18 17.31
C GLN A 36 -12.91 -1.43 16.86
N VAL A 37 -12.29 -2.18 15.97
CA VAL A 37 -12.74 -3.47 15.48
C VAL A 37 -11.63 -4.49 15.61
N ARG A 38 -11.98 -5.74 15.99
CA ARG A 38 -11.11 -6.90 15.92
C ARG A 38 -11.45 -7.71 14.68
N VAL A 39 -10.44 -8.06 13.91
CA VAL A 39 -10.57 -8.75 12.62
C VAL A 39 -9.72 -10.01 12.62
N ALA A 40 -10.26 -11.13 12.15
CA ALA A 40 -9.48 -12.29 11.72
C ALA A 40 -8.90 -11.97 10.35
N VAL A 41 -7.58 -11.98 10.22
CA VAL A 41 -6.90 -11.75 8.94
C VAL A 41 -7.06 -13.00 8.07
N ALA A 42 -7.59 -12.83 6.87
CA ALA A 42 -7.65 -13.89 5.86
C ALA A 42 -6.53 -13.76 4.82
N ALA A 43 -6.07 -12.54 4.56
CA ALA A 43 -5.03 -12.24 3.59
C ALA A 43 -4.33 -10.92 3.95
N ALA A 44 -3.01 -10.87 3.80
CA ALA A 44 -2.18 -9.66 3.92
C ALA A 44 -1.21 -9.60 2.75
N THR A 45 -0.75 -8.41 2.31
CA THR A 45 0.15 -8.33 1.16
C THR A 45 1.54 -7.86 1.50
N VAL A 46 2.54 -8.32 0.74
CA VAL A 46 3.93 -7.91 0.90
C VAL A 46 4.22 -6.68 0.02
N ASN A 47 4.73 -5.65 0.65
CA ASN A 47 5.04 -4.37 0.03
C ASN A 47 6.55 -4.05 0.12
N PRO A 48 7.12 -3.21 -0.75
CA PRO A 48 8.53 -2.80 -0.66
C PRO A 48 8.92 -2.19 0.69
N VAL A 49 8.00 -1.51 1.36
CA VAL A 49 8.22 -0.94 2.70
C VAL A 49 8.49 -2.02 3.75
N ASP A 50 7.84 -3.19 3.66
CA ASP A 50 8.08 -4.31 4.56
C ASP A 50 9.53 -4.83 4.41
N ASN A 51 10.04 -4.89 3.17
CA ASN A 51 11.43 -5.23 2.91
C ASN A 51 12.40 -4.18 3.48
N ALA A 52 12.06 -2.90 3.43
CA ALA A 52 12.87 -1.84 4.02
C ALA A 52 12.91 -1.90 5.55
N VAL A 53 11.78 -2.26 6.20
CA VAL A 53 11.72 -2.53 7.64
C VAL A 53 12.59 -3.75 7.99
N ARG A 54 12.41 -4.87 7.28
CA ARG A 54 13.21 -6.09 7.46
C ARG A 54 14.71 -5.82 7.31
N ALA A 55 15.11 -5.05 6.29
CA ALA A 55 16.50 -4.69 6.03
C ALA A 55 17.09 -3.69 7.04
N GLY A 56 16.31 -3.20 8.00
CA GLY A 56 16.75 -2.25 9.00
C GLY A 56 16.92 -0.81 8.50
N VAL A 57 16.54 -0.50 7.26
CA VAL A 57 16.65 0.84 6.67
C VAL A 57 15.85 1.86 7.48
N MET A 58 14.63 1.52 7.86
CA MET A 58 13.74 2.41 8.62
C MET A 58 14.23 2.61 10.06
N HIS A 59 14.85 1.59 10.67
CA HIS A 59 15.49 1.69 11.99
C HIS A 59 16.71 2.62 11.94
N GLN A 60 17.59 2.45 10.93
CA GLN A 60 18.76 3.31 10.72
C GLN A 60 18.40 4.76 10.44
N ALA A 61 17.25 5.00 9.80
CA ALA A 61 16.72 6.34 9.57
C ALA A 61 16.04 6.96 10.81
N GLY A 62 15.95 6.24 11.93
CA GLY A 62 15.30 6.71 13.17
C GLY A 62 13.76 6.81 13.06
N LEU A 63 13.15 6.08 12.15
CA LEU A 63 11.69 6.05 11.95
C LEU A 63 11.00 4.96 12.76
N ILE A 64 11.77 4.07 13.37
CA ILE A 64 11.30 2.97 14.22
C ILE A 64 12.15 2.95 15.49
N ASP A 65 11.47 3.02 16.63
CA ASP A 65 12.07 2.99 17.99
C ASP A 65 11.50 1.84 18.84
N GLN A 66 11.05 0.76 18.20
CA GLN A 66 10.52 -0.42 18.88
C GLN A 66 11.64 -1.16 19.63
N PRO A 67 11.51 -1.38 20.96
CA PRO A 67 12.62 -1.89 21.78
C PRO A 67 12.89 -3.38 21.60
N HIS A 68 11.92 -4.16 21.10
CA HIS A 68 12.02 -5.62 21.10
C HIS A 68 11.76 -6.23 19.73
N HIS A 69 10.75 -5.75 19.02
CA HIS A 69 10.37 -6.22 17.69
C HIS A 69 9.51 -5.16 16.98
N THR A 70 9.44 -5.26 15.66
CA THR A 70 8.65 -4.35 14.82
C THR A 70 7.68 -5.16 13.96
N GLY A 71 6.42 -4.74 13.94
CA GLY A 71 5.37 -5.35 13.13
C GLY A 71 5.56 -5.16 11.64
N LEU A 72 5.23 -6.20 10.85
CA LEU A 72 5.22 -6.21 9.40
C LEU A 72 3.81 -6.26 8.83
N GLY A 73 3.68 -5.78 7.58
CA GLY A 73 2.43 -5.79 6.84
C GLY A 73 1.59 -4.53 7.08
N TRP A 74 1.03 -3.97 6.02
CA TRP A 74 0.27 -2.72 6.03
C TRP A 74 -1.18 -2.90 5.67
N ASP A 75 -1.46 -3.69 4.65
CA ASP A 75 -2.79 -3.94 4.12
C ASP A 75 -3.24 -5.38 4.36
N PHE A 76 -4.54 -5.53 4.52
CA PHE A 76 -5.16 -6.81 4.79
C PHE A 76 -6.61 -6.85 4.28
N ALA A 77 -7.13 -8.06 4.17
CA ALA A 77 -8.55 -8.33 4.19
C ALA A 77 -8.85 -9.47 5.18
N GLY A 78 -10.04 -9.48 5.73
CA GLY A 78 -10.41 -10.44 6.75
C GLY A 78 -11.87 -10.34 7.14
N THR A 79 -12.20 -10.88 8.32
CA THR A 79 -13.58 -10.96 8.81
C THR A 79 -13.67 -10.37 10.22
N VAL A 80 -14.66 -9.55 10.47
CA VAL A 80 -14.92 -8.96 11.80
C VAL A 80 -15.20 -10.06 12.82
N LEU A 81 -14.39 -10.11 13.87
CA LEU A 81 -14.57 -10.98 15.03
C LEU A 81 -15.36 -10.31 16.14
N GLU A 82 -15.12 -9.02 16.35
CA GLU A 82 -15.73 -8.23 17.42
C GLU A 82 -15.70 -6.74 17.06
N ALA A 83 -16.75 -6.02 17.42
CA ALA A 83 -16.85 -4.57 17.27
C ALA A 83 -16.92 -3.91 18.64
N GLY A 84 -16.08 -2.92 18.87
CA GLY A 84 -16.07 -2.12 20.09
C GLY A 84 -17.28 -1.18 20.20
N PRO A 85 -17.50 -0.57 21.36
CA PRO A 85 -18.60 0.36 21.53
C PRO A 85 -18.58 1.48 20.49
N GLY A 86 -19.74 1.76 19.87
CA GLY A 86 -19.92 2.80 18.87
C GLY A 86 -19.56 2.40 17.43
N VAL A 87 -19.19 1.14 17.19
CA VAL A 87 -18.89 0.61 15.84
C VAL A 87 -20.10 -0.16 15.30
N ASP A 88 -20.57 0.22 14.12
CA ASP A 88 -21.69 -0.43 13.41
C ASP A 88 -21.15 -1.40 12.33
N LEU A 89 -20.42 -2.42 12.77
CA LEU A 89 -19.94 -3.52 11.92
C LEU A 89 -20.33 -4.86 12.57
N ALA A 90 -21.14 -5.64 11.88
CA ALA A 90 -21.57 -6.94 12.39
C ALA A 90 -20.42 -7.96 12.40
N VAL A 91 -20.40 -8.84 13.39
CA VAL A 91 -19.51 -10.02 13.40
C VAL A 91 -19.77 -10.86 12.15
N GLY A 92 -18.67 -11.29 11.50
CA GLY A 92 -18.73 -12.02 10.24
C GLY A 92 -18.72 -11.14 8.99
N THR A 93 -18.76 -9.81 9.13
CA THR A 93 -18.65 -8.89 7.98
C THR A 93 -17.25 -8.99 7.36
N PRO A 94 -17.13 -9.22 6.03
CA PRO A 94 -15.85 -9.15 5.33
C PRO A 94 -15.38 -7.70 5.22
N VAL A 95 -14.14 -7.44 5.60
CA VAL A 95 -13.54 -6.09 5.58
C VAL A 95 -12.13 -6.13 5.00
N ALA A 96 -11.69 -5.01 4.42
CA ALA A 96 -10.30 -4.76 4.08
C ALA A 96 -9.85 -3.44 4.71
N GLY A 97 -8.57 -3.29 4.96
CA GLY A 97 -8.08 -2.09 5.63
C GLY A 97 -6.58 -1.88 5.53
N LEU A 98 -6.17 -0.71 5.99
CA LEU A 98 -4.78 -0.27 6.07
C LEU A 98 -4.40 -0.02 7.53
N VAL A 99 -3.29 -0.63 7.96
CA VAL A 99 -2.64 -0.33 9.24
C VAL A 99 -1.50 0.65 8.97
N GLY A 100 -1.70 1.91 9.33
CA GLY A 100 -0.72 2.97 9.12
C GLY A 100 0.43 2.95 10.13
N GLY A 101 1.51 3.67 9.80
CA GLY A 101 2.67 3.85 10.67
C GLY A 101 3.70 2.72 10.57
N LEU A 102 4.96 3.06 10.85
CA LEU A 102 6.11 2.13 10.86
C LEU A 102 6.42 1.59 12.25
N ASP A 103 6.24 2.43 13.26
CA ASP A 103 6.66 2.18 14.64
C ASP A 103 5.53 1.51 15.43
N ARG A 104 5.42 0.18 15.31
CA ARG A 104 4.33 -0.61 15.89
C ARG A 104 4.78 -2.02 16.29
N ASP A 105 4.15 -2.59 17.31
CA ASP A 105 4.45 -3.92 17.84
C ASP A 105 4.13 -5.03 16.83
N PHE A 106 3.00 -4.94 16.12
CA PHE A 106 2.59 -5.89 15.09
C PHE A 106 1.87 -5.17 13.94
N GLY A 107 1.82 -5.81 12.78
CA GLY A 107 1.11 -5.35 11.61
C GLY A 107 0.21 -6.44 11.05
N THR A 108 -0.06 -6.39 9.75
CA THR A 108 -1.04 -7.27 9.14
C THR A 108 -0.56 -8.71 8.91
N TYR A 109 0.74 -9.01 9.12
CA TYR A 109 1.24 -10.39 9.08
C TYR A 109 0.92 -11.11 10.38
N ALA A 110 -0.34 -11.24 10.69
CA ALA A 110 -0.86 -11.75 11.94
C ALA A 110 -2.19 -12.47 11.72
N GLU A 111 -2.56 -13.38 12.63
CA GLU A 111 -3.86 -14.05 12.59
C GLU A 111 -5.02 -13.11 12.91
N GLN A 112 -4.77 -12.09 13.73
CA GLN A 112 -5.78 -11.12 14.16
C GLN A 112 -5.21 -9.70 14.23
N LEU A 113 -6.10 -8.71 14.08
CA LEU A 113 -5.81 -7.29 14.24
C LEU A 113 -6.85 -6.65 15.14
N VAL A 114 -6.42 -5.64 15.91
CA VAL A 114 -7.31 -4.65 16.55
C VAL A 114 -6.89 -3.28 16.02
N LEU A 115 -7.82 -2.55 15.42
CA LEU A 115 -7.55 -1.28 14.77
C LEU A 115 -8.79 -0.38 14.79
N PRO A 116 -8.64 0.94 14.53
CA PRO A 116 -9.79 1.84 14.41
C PRO A 116 -10.74 1.40 13.29
N ALA A 117 -12.04 1.39 13.55
CA ALA A 117 -13.06 1.06 12.57
C ALA A 117 -13.05 2.01 11.36
N ALA A 118 -12.59 3.25 11.55
CA ALA A 118 -12.41 4.21 10.46
C ALA A 118 -11.28 3.84 9.47
N ALA A 119 -10.43 2.87 9.81
CA ALA A 119 -9.35 2.40 8.94
C ALA A 119 -9.76 1.20 8.06
N VAL A 120 -10.98 0.70 8.18
CA VAL A 120 -11.50 -0.44 7.42
C VAL A 120 -12.71 -0.06 6.56
N ALA A 121 -12.89 -0.82 5.49
CA ALA A 121 -14.07 -0.75 4.64
C ALA A 121 -14.65 -2.16 4.44
N VAL A 122 -15.97 -2.24 4.26
CA VAL A 122 -16.65 -3.50 3.92
C VAL A 122 -16.23 -3.92 2.51
N VAL A 123 -15.86 -5.19 2.36
CA VAL A 123 -15.54 -5.77 1.05
C VAL A 123 -16.83 -5.99 0.28
N PRO A 124 -16.98 -5.43 -0.93
CA PRO A 124 -18.17 -5.60 -1.75
C PRO A 124 -18.40 -7.06 -2.15
N GLU A 125 -19.66 -7.43 -2.37
CA GLU A 125 -20.01 -8.73 -2.92
C GLU A 125 -19.33 -8.94 -4.28
N GLY A 126 -18.79 -10.13 -4.49
CA GLY A 126 -18.11 -10.51 -5.72
C GLY A 126 -16.60 -10.22 -5.75
N LEU A 127 -16.06 -9.51 -4.76
CA LEU A 127 -14.61 -9.36 -4.58
C LEU A 127 -14.14 -10.31 -3.47
N ASP A 128 -13.22 -11.22 -3.80
CA ASP A 128 -12.70 -12.14 -2.79
C ASP A 128 -11.67 -11.45 -1.86
N LEU A 129 -11.42 -12.04 -0.67
CA LEU A 129 -10.55 -11.44 0.34
C LEU A 129 -9.08 -11.37 -0.07
N VAL A 130 -8.62 -12.29 -0.93
CA VAL A 130 -7.24 -12.28 -1.44
C VAL A 130 -7.03 -11.10 -2.40
N GLU A 131 -7.99 -10.87 -3.30
CA GLU A 131 -7.99 -9.70 -4.18
C GLU A 131 -8.17 -8.41 -3.39
N ALA A 132 -9.13 -8.36 -2.45
CA ALA A 132 -9.41 -7.21 -1.62
C ALA A 132 -8.19 -6.76 -0.81
N ALA A 133 -7.38 -7.71 -0.29
CA ALA A 133 -6.15 -7.40 0.46
C ALA A 133 -5.10 -6.67 -0.38
N THR A 134 -5.15 -6.73 -1.73
CA THR A 134 -4.17 -6.07 -2.60
C THR A 134 -4.43 -4.57 -2.80
N VAL A 135 -5.59 -4.09 -2.36
CA VAL A 135 -6.10 -2.75 -2.68
C VAL A 135 -5.64 -1.67 -1.67
N PRO A 136 -5.77 -1.84 -0.34
CA PRO A 136 -5.75 -0.73 0.61
C PRO A 136 -4.52 0.17 0.51
N LEU A 137 -3.31 -0.34 0.73
CA LEU A 137 -2.10 0.48 0.72
C LEU A 137 -1.88 1.17 -0.63
N ASN A 138 -2.00 0.40 -1.72
CA ASN A 138 -1.60 0.88 -3.03
C ASN A 138 -2.61 1.86 -3.63
N ALA A 139 -3.90 1.59 -3.45
CA ALA A 139 -4.96 2.44 -3.98
C ALA A 139 -5.12 3.72 -3.15
N LEU A 140 -5.03 3.65 -1.80
CA LEU A 140 -5.03 4.85 -0.96
C LEU A 140 -3.79 5.70 -1.20
N THR A 141 -2.60 5.10 -1.35
CA THR A 141 -1.39 5.85 -1.73
C THR A 141 -1.58 6.57 -3.06
N ALA A 142 -2.16 5.91 -4.06
CA ALA A 142 -2.40 6.51 -5.37
C ALA A 142 -3.43 7.65 -5.29
N LEU A 143 -4.52 7.47 -4.54
CA LEU A 143 -5.53 8.49 -4.34
C LEU A 143 -4.94 9.73 -3.66
N GLN A 144 -4.26 9.55 -2.52
CA GLN A 144 -3.65 10.64 -1.76
C GLN A 144 -2.50 11.32 -2.54
N LEU A 145 -1.77 10.58 -3.39
CA LEU A 145 -0.79 11.16 -4.31
C LEU A 145 -1.47 12.09 -5.31
N VAL A 146 -2.58 11.68 -5.90
CA VAL A 146 -3.33 12.51 -6.86
C VAL A 146 -4.00 13.69 -6.16
N ASP A 147 -4.42 13.55 -4.91
CA ASP A 147 -4.94 14.66 -4.10
C ASP A 147 -3.89 15.75 -3.86
N LEU A 148 -2.62 15.37 -3.60
CA LEU A 148 -1.50 16.35 -3.53
C LEU A 148 -1.27 17.07 -4.87
N LEU A 149 -1.39 16.37 -5.99
CA LEU A 149 -1.28 16.97 -7.33
C LEU A 149 -2.44 17.91 -7.67
N GLY A 150 -3.61 17.69 -7.06
CA GLY A 150 -4.84 18.41 -7.35
C GLY A 150 -5.41 18.14 -8.74
N ASP A 151 -6.34 18.98 -9.21
CA ASP A 151 -6.99 18.84 -10.51
C ASP A 151 -6.04 19.18 -11.67
N GLY A 152 -6.05 18.34 -12.69
CA GLY A 152 -5.16 18.47 -13.84
C GLY A 152 -5.48 19.65 -14.75
N ASN A 153 -6.78 19.95 -14.99
CA ASN A 153 -7.23 21.00 -15.90
C ASN A 153 -6.54 20.95 -17.27
N GLY A 154 -6.30 19.75 -17.79
CA GLY A 154 -5.63 19.50 -19.07
C GLY A 154 -4.10 19.61 -19.02
N ARG A 155 -3.48 19.80 -17.84
CA ARG A 155 -2.03 19.74 -17.66
C ARG A 155 -1.51 18.29 -17.87
N THR A 156 -0.22 18.18 -18.15
CA THR A 156 0.45 16.89 -18.39
C THR A 156 1.00 16.28 -17.11
N LEU A 157 0.77 14.98 -16.92
CA LEU A 157 1.29 14.19 -15.81
C LEU A 157 2.08 12.98 -16.36
N LEU A 158 3.34 12.86 -15.96
CA LEU A 158 4.09 11.62 -16.13
C LEU A 158 3.97 10.78 -14.86
N VAL A 159 3.65 9.50 -15.01
CA VAL A 159 3.62 8.52 -13.91
C VAL A 159 4.75 7.52 -14.12
N THR A 160 5.77 7.55 -13.26
CA THR A 160 6.85 6.54 -13.29
C THR A 160 6.35 5.21 -12.74
N GLY A 161 6.94 4.09 -13.18
CA GLY A 161 6.47 2.78 -12.71
C GLY A 161 4.97 2.55 -12.93
N ALA A 162 4.43 3.06 -14.01
CA ALA A 162 3.00 3.09 -14.34
C ALA A 162 2.33 1.70 -14.31
N ALA A 163 3.07 0.62 -14.61
CA ALA A 163 2.58 -0.74 -14.51
C ALA A 163 2.82 -1.39 -13.13
N GLY A 164 3.35 -0.63 -12.17
CA GLY A 164 3.56 -1.07 -10.79
C GLY A 164 2.27 -1.11 -9.97
N ALA A 165 2.42 -1.41 -8.69
CA ALA A 165 1.29 -1.57 -7.78
C ALA A 165 0.55 -0.25 -7.53
N VAL A 166 1.26 0.83 -7.21
CA VAL A 166 0.68 2.17 -7.02
C VAL A 166 0.40 2.82 -8.38
N GLY A 167 1.36 2.77 -9.33
CA GLY A 167 1.21 3.41 -10.63
C GLY A 167 -0.06 3.01 -11.38
N GLY A 168 -0.43 1.71 -11.32
CA GLY A 168 -1.65 1.22 -11.95
C GLY A 168 -2.95 1.82 -11.40
N TYR A 169 -2.95 2.32 -10.16
CA TYR A 169 -4.07 3.09 -9.60
C TYR A 169 -3.97 4.58 -9.91
N VAL A 170 -2.75 5.15 -9.92
CA VAL A 170 -2.56 6.58 -10.25
C VAL A 170 -3.11 6.91 -11.63
N LEU A 171 -2.89 6.03 -12.64
CA LEU A 171 -3.33 6.30 -14.01
C LEU A 171 -4.82 6.64 -14.11
N PRO A 172 -5.76 5.75 -13.76
CA PRO A 172 -7.19 6.04 -13.89
C PRO A 172 -7.66 7.16 -12.95
N ILE A 173 -7.13 7.25 -11.72
CA ILE A 173 -7.53 8.29 -10.75
C ILE A 173 -7.11 9.68 -11.25
N ALA A 174 -5.92 9.83 -11.81
CA ALA A 174 -5.45 11.10 -12.36
C ALA A 174 -6.20 11.52 -13.64
N LEU A 175 -6.56 10.56 -14.51
CA LEU A 175 -7.40 10.84 -15.67
C LEU A 175 -8.76 11.43 -15.28
N GLU A 176 -9.39 10.90 -14.24
CA GLU A 176 -10.67 11.39 -13.71
C GLU A 176 -10.56 12.80 -13.13
N ARG A 177 -9.37 13.19 -12.61
CA ARG A 177 -9.06 14.53 -12.13
C ARG A 177 -8.66 15.48 -13.28
N GLY A 178 -8.84 15.08 -14.53
CA GLY A 178 -8.61 15.92 -15.71
C GLY A 178 -7.15 16.12 -16.11
N TRP A 179 -6.23 15.25 -15.65
CA TRP A 179 -4.85 15.20 -16.13
C TRP A 179 -4.75 14.54 -17.50
N ARG A 180 -3.82 15.00 -18.33
CA ARG A 180 -3.35 14.24 -19.50
C ARG A 180 -2.23 13.32 -19.03
N VAL A 181 -2.54 12.05 -18.85
CA VAL A 181 -1.66 11.09 -18.17
C VAL A 181 -0.84 10.28 -19.16
N THR A 182 0.46 10.24 -18.95
CA THR A 182 1.40 9.36 -19.66
C THR A 182 2.09 8.45 -18.66
N GLY A 183 2.02 7.14 -18.88
CA GLY A 183 2.69 6.13 -18.05
C GLY A 183 4.07 5.78 -18.60
N LEU A 184 5.09 5.96 -17.78
CA LEU A 184 6.45 5.45 -18.02
C LEU A 184 6.57 4.03 -17.49
N ALA A 185 6.75 3.06 -18.39
CA ALA A 185 6.91 1.66 -18.03
C ALA A 185 7.72 0.91 -19.09
N ARG A 186 8.06 -0.35 -18.82
CA ARG A 186 8.78 -1.20 -19.80
C ARG A 186 7.91 -1.48 -21.01
N ALA A 187 8.50 -1.70 -22.18
CA ALA A 187 7.77 -1.99 -23.41
C ALA A 187 6.75 -3.14 -23.27
N ALA A 188 7.07 -4.17 -22.49
CA ALA A 188 6.16 -5.29 -22.21
C ALA A 188 4.89 -4.90 -21.44
N ASP A 189 4.82 -3.70 -20.90
CA ASP A 189 3.69 -3.19 -20.09
C ASP A 189 2.80 -2.21 -20.85
N GLU A 190 3.09 -1.93 -22.14
CA GLU A 190 2.35 -0.96 -22.96
C GLU A 190 0.84 -1.24 -22.98
N GLU A 191 0.45 -2.50 -23.22
CA GLU A 191 -0.96 -2.89 -23.29
C GLU A 191 -1.69 -2.61 -21.95
N PHE A 192 -1.04 -2.91 -20.81
CA PHE A 192 -1.61 -2.63 -19.50
C PHE A 192 -1.81 -1.12 -19.27
N VAL A 193 -0.80 -0.30 -19.58
CA VAL A 193 -0.87 1.16 -19.38
C VAL A 193 -1.97 1.77 -20.25
N ARG A 194 -2.02 1.40 -21.54
CA ARG A 194 -3.05 1.86 -22.47
C ARG A 194 -4.45 1.36 -22.12
N GLY A 195 -4.55 0.13 -21.59
CA GLY A 195 -5.80 -0.45 -21.12
C GLY A 195 -6.42 0.33 -19.95
N LEU A 196 -5.60 1.07 -19.17
CA LEU A 196 -6.05 1.97 -18.13
C LEU A 196 -6.34 3.41 -18.63
N GLY A 197 -6.31 3.64 -19.95
CA GLY A 197 -6.66 4.91 -20.58
C GLY A 197 -5.52 5.92 -20.69
N ALA A 198 -4.31 5.61 -20.23
CA ALA A 198 -3.17 6.52 -20.29
C ALA A 198 -2.36 6.37 -21.58
N GLU A 199 -1.64 7.43 -21.97
CA GLU A 199 -0.59 7.33 -22.98
C GLU A 199 0.59 6.52 -22.40
N PHE A 200 1.41 5.93 -23.29
CA PHE A 200 2.56 5.12 -22.88
C PHE A 200 3.85 5.64 -23.51
N VAL A 201 4.92 5.64 -22.69
CA VAL A 201 6.29 5.86 -23.15
C VAL A 201 7.24 4.84 -22.49
N PRO A 202 8.18 4.24 -23.27
CA PRO A 202 9.20 3.34 -22.71
C PRO A 202 10.40 4.10 -22.14
N GLU A 203 10.60 5.34 -22.58
CA GLU A 203 11.72 6.22 -22.16
C GLU A 203 11.18 7.59 -21.77
N PRO A 204 11.70 8.18 -20.68
CA PRO A 204 11.21 9.47 -20.21
C PRO A 204 11.73 10.62 -21.05
N THR A 205 10.89 11.65 -21.21
CA THR A 205 11.31 12.97 -21.73
C THR A 205 11.05 14.01 -20.64
N ALA A 206 11.78 15.12 -20.64
CA ALA A 206 11.56 16.22 -19.72
C ALA A 206 10.46 17.18 -20.20
N GLY A 207 10.00 18.06 -19.29
CA GLY A 207 9.05 19.13 -19.60
C GLY A 207 7.62 18.90 -19.13
N TRP A 208 7.40 17.96 -18.24
CA TRP A 208 6.07 17.65 -17.67
C TRP A 208 5.61 18.70 -16.66
N ASP A 209 4.32 19.05 -16.68
CA ASP A 209 3.72 19.93 -15.68
C ASP A 209 3.80 19.31 -14.28
N ALA A 210 3.63 18.01 -14.19
CA ALA A 210 3.83 17.23 -12.98
C ALA A 210 4.42 15.85 -13.26
N VAL A 211 5.09 15.28 -12.23
CA VAL A 211 5.58 13.90 -12.21
C VAL A 211 5.14 13.23 -10.92
N ALA A 212 4.41 12.14 -11.04
CA ALA A 212 4.16 11.19 -9.97
C ALA A 212 5.23 10.09 -10.02
N ASP A 213 5.90 9.82 -8.89
CA ASP A 213 7.04 8.89 -8.87
C ASP A 213 6.83 7.61 -8.01
N PRO A 214 5.86 6.74 -8.36
CA PRO A 214 5.73 5.43 -7.71
C PRO A 214 6.93 4.49 -7.90
N ALA A 215 7.82 4.75 -8.86
CA ALA A 215 9.03 3.95 -9.07
C ALA A 215 10.17 4.31 -8.11
N GLY A 216 10.10 5.46 -7.42
CA GLY A 216 11.16 5.93 -6.53
C GLY A 216 12.43 6.35 -7.26
N LEU A 217 12.31 6.95 -8.45
CA LEU A 217 13.46 7.43 -9.26
C LEU A 217 14.05 8.72 -8.68
N GLN A 218 13.32 9.41 -7.80
CA GLN A 218 13.78 10.55 -7.01
C GLN A 218 14.34 11.70 -7.88
N GLU A 219 15.63 12.06 -7.76
CA GLU A 219 16.26 13.15 -8.51
C GLU A 219 16.10 12.98 -10.04
N GLN A 220 16.12 11.73 -10.53
CA GLN A 220 15.90 11.45 -11.94
C GLN A 220 14.50 11.85 -12.38
N ALA A 221 13.49 11.63 -11.52
CA ALA A 221 12.12 12.00 -11.81
C ALA A 221 11.87 13.51 -11.66
N VAL A 222 12.50 14.18 -10.67
CA VAL A 222 12.48 15.66 -10.55
C VAL A 222 13.04 16.33 -11.81
N ALA A 223 14.10 15.77 -12.40
CA ALA A 223 14.69 16.29 -13.63
C ALA A 223 13.75 16.27 -14.85
N LEU A 224 12.68 15.45 -14.81
CA LEU A 224 11.66 15.37 -15.87
C LEU A 224 10.58 16.45 -15.74
N VAL A 225 10.45 17.07 -14.55
CA VAL A 225 9.51 18.16 -14.31
C VAL A 225 10.02 19.43 -14.98
N ARG A 226 9.11 20.22 -15.58
CA ARG A 226 9.46 21.56 -16.06
C ARG A 226 9.75 22.51 -14.89
N ASP A 227 10.37 23.65 -15.17
CA ASP A 227 10.55 24.70 -14.17
C ASP A 227 9.20 25.16 -13.61
N GLY A 228 9.11 25.32 -12.28
CA GLY A 228 7.88 25.67 -11.58
C GLY A 228 6.78 24.60 -11.61
N GLY A 229 7.11 23.36 -11.99
CA GLY A 229 6.16 22.23 -11.99
C GLY A 229 6.07 21.53 -10.63
N HIS A 230 5.50 20.33 -10.59
CA HIS A 230 5.19 19.60 -9.36
C HIS A 230 5.69 18.15 -9.40
N PHE A 231 6.42 17.72 -8.40
CA PHE A 231 6.84 16.34 -8.17
C PHE A 231 6.17 15.78 -6.92
N VAL A 232 5.59 14.58 -7.00
CA VAL A 232 5.08 13.85 -5.84
C VAL A 232 5.64 12.43 -5.82
N GLY A 233 6.41 12.11 -4.76
CA GLY A 233 7.00 10.79 -4.52
C GLY A 233 6.27 9.99 -3.45
N LEU A 234 6.85 8.81 -3.10
CA LEU A 234 6.31 7.89 -2.09
C LEU A 234 7.22 7.75 -0.85
N LEU A 235 8.31 8.50 -0.78
CA LEU A 235 9.34 8.33 0.26
C LEU A 235 9.53 9.64 1.05
N PRO A 236 8.62 9.99 1.99
CA PRO A 236 8.67 11.29 2.68
C PRO A 236 10.00 11.53 3.43
N ALA A 237 10.61 10.48 3.97
CA ALA A 237 11.90 10.58 4.67
C ALA A 237 13.11 10.74 3.74
N PHE A 238 12.93 10.59 2.42
CA PHE A 238 14.00 10.58 1.41
C PHE A 238 13.63 11.46 0.21
N LEU A 239 13.03 12.61 0.46
CA LEU A 239 12.67 13.55 -0.61
C LEU A 239 13.90 14.08 -1.33
N PRO A 240 13.88 14.13 -2.68
CA PRO A 240 14.92 14.81 -3.45
C PRO A 240 14.92 16.32 -3.19
N ALA A 241 16.06 16.97 -3.46
CA ALA A 241 16.17 18.41 -3.33
C ALA A 241 15.25 19.12 -4.35
N ALA A 242 14.58 20.19 -3.89
CA ALA A 242 13.82 21.06 -4.79
C ALA A 242 14.79 21.89 -5.63
N GLU A 243 14.59 21.88 -6.93
CA GLU A 243 15.37 22.64 -7.91
C GLU A 243 14.43 23.35 -8.91
N ARG A 244 14.87 24.41 -9.55
CA ARG A 244 14.16 25.08 -10.65
C ARG A 244 12.71 25.47 -10.29
N ASP A 245 12.50 25.91 -9.05
CA ASP A 245 11.17 26.25 -8.49
C ASP A 245 10.15 25.09 -8.58
N VAL A 246 10.61 23.84 -8.67
CA VAL A 246 9.76 22.64 -8.63
C VAL A 246 9.23 22.44 -7.20
N THR A 247 7.92 22.31 -7.04
CA THR A 247 7.32 21.87 -5.78
C THR A 247 7.61 20.36 -5.61
N VAL A 248 8.22 19.98 -4.50
CA VAL A 248 8.59 18.58 -4.21
C VAL A 248 7.87 18.11 -2.95
N GLU A 249 7.02 17.11 -3.10
CA GLU A 249 6.23 16.53 -2.02
C GLU A 249 6.27 14.99 -2.07
N ALA A 250 5.87 14.33 -1.00
CA ALA A 250 5.62 12.90 -0.99
C ALA A 250 4.39 12.54 -0.18
N VAL A 251 3.74 11.45 -0.56
CA VAL A 251 2.63 10.87 0.18
C VAL A 251 3.16 10.23 1.46
N ASN A 252 2.59 10.63 2.58
CA ASN A 252 2.58 9.85 3.81
C ASN A 252 1.20 9.24 3.95
N VAL A 253 1.02 8.01 3.47
CA VAL A 253 -0.30 7.40 3.35
C VAL A 253 -0.97 7.23 4.71
N GLU A 254 -2.19 7.69 4.81
CA GLU A 254 -3.04 7.57 5.99
C GLU A 254 -4.21 6.61 5.72
N PRO A 255 -4.60 5.79 6.71
CA PRO A 255 -5.79 4.96 6.63
C PRO A 255 -7.05 5.82 6.46
N ASP A 256 -7.89 5.45 5.51
CA ASP A 256 -9.17 6.09 5.23
C ASP A 256 -10.17 5.04 4.75
N GLY A 257 -11.03 4.56 5.65
CA GLY A 257 -12.02 3.53 5.33
C GLY A 257 -13.12 4.02 4.40
N GLU A 258 -13.49 5.30 4.44
CA GLU A 258 -14.52 5.88 3.55
C GLU A 258 -13.99 5.92 2.10
N ALA A 259 -12.81 6.47 1.90
CA ALA A 259 -12.17 6.47 0.59
C ALA A 259 -11.90 5.05 0.08
N LEU A 260 -11.45 4.15 0.97
CA LEU A 260 -11.20 2.74 0.64
C LEU A 260 -12.46 2.02 0.17
N ALA A 261 -13.65 2.30 0.76
CA ALA A 261 -14.91 1.70 0.32
C ALA A 261 -15.18 1.97 -1.18
N GLY A 262 -15.03 3.21 -1.61
CA GLY A 262 -15.17 3.58 -3.02
C GLY A 262 -14.14 2.90 -3.93
N LEU A 263 -12.90 2.75 -3.47
CA LEU A 263 -11.84 2.06 -4.22
C LEU A 263 -12.13 0.55 -4.35
N LEU A 264 -12.61 -0.10 -3.30
CA LEU A 264 -13.01 -1.51 -3.33
C LEU A 264 -14.20 -1.75 -4.25
N GLU A 265 -15.22 -0.88 -4.23
CA GLU A 265 -16.36 -0.97 -5.15
C GLU A 265 -15.93 -0.84 -6.61
N ARG A 266 -15.02 0.08 -6.92
CA ARG A 266 -14.46 0.24 -8.27
C ARG A 266 -13.65 -0.98 -8.69
N THR A 267 -12.91 -1.57 -7.75
CA THR A 267 -12.18 -2.82 -7.99
C THR A 267 -13.14 -3.98 -8.28
N ALA A 268 -14.22 -4.13 -7.51
CA ALA A 268 -15.23 -5.14 -7.73
C ALA A 268 -15.92 -5.01 -9.11
N ARG A 269 -16.04 -3.77 -9.64
CA ARG A 269 -16.55 -3.51 -11.01
C ARG A 269 -15.50 -3.69 -12.12
N GLY A 270 -14.24 -4.01 -11.77
CA GLY A 270 -13.14 -4.14 -12.73
C GLY A 270 -12.60 -2.81 -13.29
N GLU A 271 -12.95 -1.68 -12.68
CA GLU A 271 -12.46 -0.34 -13.06
C GLU A 271 -11.04 -0.09 -12.54
N LEU A 272 -10.70 -0.68 -11.39
CA LEU A 272 -9.38 -0.63 -10.79
C LEU A 272 -8.77 -2.04 -10.71
N PRO A 273 -7.45 -2.19 -10.88
CA PRO A 273 -6.83 -3.51 -10.92
C PRO A 273 -6.67 -4.10 -9.50
N ALA A 274 -7.13 -5.34 -9.29
CA ALA A 274 -6.67 -6.20 -8.21
C ALA A 274 -5.76 -7.27 -8.82
N ARG A 275 -4.46 -7.23 -8.52
CA ARG A 275 -3.49 -8.12 -9.15
C ARG A 275 -2.77 -8.96 -8.10
N VAL A 276 -3.10 -10.24 -8.07
CA VAL A 276 -2.43 -11.26 -7.25
C VAL A 276 -1.37 -11.94 -8.12
N ALA A 277 -0.13 -11.97 -7.63
CA ALA A 277 0.98 -12.69 -8.28
C ALA A 277 1.05 -14.13 -7.77
N GLU A 278 1.01 -14.29 -6.44
CA GLU A 278 1.08 -15.59 -5.78
C GLU A 278 0.47 -15.48 -4.39
N VAL A 279 -0.16 -16.55 -3.93
CA VAL A 279 -0.67 -16.71 -2.56
C VAL A 279 0.21 -17.71 -1.83
N LEU A 280 0.73 -17.32 -0.69
CA LEU A 280 1.63 -18.11 0.14
C LEU A 280 1.10 -18.20 1.57
N PRO A 281 1.29 -19.33 2.27
CA PRO A 281 1.02 -19.35 3.70
C PRO A 281 1.97 -18.39 4.44
N LEU A 282 1.52 -17.84 5.56
CA LEU A 282 2.29 -16.86 6.35
C LEU A 282 3.68 -17.39 6.75
N ASP A 283 3.83 -18.71 6.95
CA ASP A 283 5.11 -19.35 7.22
C ASP A 283 6.17 -19.16 6.11
N ARG A 284 5.72 -18.83 4.90
CA ARG A 284 6.57 -18.56 3.74
C ARG A 284 6.84 -17.07 3.52
N VAL A 285 6.71 -16.24 4.55
CA VAL A 285 6.94 -14.80 4.49
C VAL A 285 8.32 -14.44 3.92
N ASP A 286 9.35 -15.19 4.24
CA ASP A 286 10.72 -14.96 3.70
C ASP A 286 10.79 -15.12 2.19
N ASP A 287 10.08 -16.11 1.62
CA ASP A 287 10.02 -16.33 0.18
C ASP A 287 9.28 -15.18 -0.53
N ALA A 288 8.17 -14.72 0.06
CA ALA A 288 7.42 -13.58 -0.46
C ALA A 288 8.27 -12.29 -0.46
N HIS A 289 8.98 -12.03 0.64
CA HIS A 289 9.91 -10.89 0.75
C HIS A 289 11.04 -10.97 -0.28
N ALA A 290 11.66 -12.15 -0.45
CA ALA A 290 12.71 -12.37 -1.45
C ALA A 290 12.18 -12.15 -2.88
N ALA A 291 10.96 -12.59 -3.17
CA ALA A 291 10.34 -12.41 -4.47
C ALA A 291 10.03 -10.92 -4.76
N VAL A 292 9.52 -10.17 -3.77
CA VAL A 292 9.31 -8.72 -3.88
C VAL A 292 10.63 -7.98 -4.07
N ALA A 293 11.68 -8.33 -3.32
CA ALA A 293 13.01 -7.73 -3.45
C ALA A 293 13.63 -7.95 -4.84
N LYS A 294 13.41 -9.11 -5.46
CA LYS A 294 13.85 -9.41 -6.82
C LYS A 294 13.18 -8.52 -7.85
N GLY A 295 11.96 -8.08 -7.57
CA GLY A 295 11.17 -7.21 -8.45
C GLY A 295 10.75 -7.91 -9.76
N GLY A 296 10.20 -7.12 -10.68
CA GLY A 296 9.84 -7.60 -12.03
C GLY A 296 8.47 -8.26 -12.14
N VAL A 297 7.83 -8.59 -11.05
CA VAL A 297 6.52 -9.24 -11.01
C VAL A 297 5.40 -8.21 -11.14
N ARG A 298 4.31 -8.60 -11.80
CA ARG A 298 3.06 -7.84 -11.86
C ARG A 298 2.07 -8.45 -10.89
N GLY A 299 1.65 -7.69 -9.90
CA GLY A 299 0.77 -8.15 -8.85
C GLY A 299 1.44 -8.25 -7.48
N ARG A 300 0.69 -8.71 -6.51
CA ARG A 300 1.09 -8.77 -5.09
C ARG A 300 1.33 -10.20 -4.65
N TYR A 301 2.33 -10.39 -3.82
CA TYR A 301 2.45 -11.60 -3.02
C TYR A 301 1.53 -11.46 -1.82
N VAL A 302 0.63 -12.40 -1.67
CA VAL A 302 -0.39 -12.43 -0.61
C VAL A 302 -0.05 -13.52 0.38
N LEU A 303 -0.02 -13.16 1.65
CA LEU A 303 0.21 -14.06 2.78
C LEU A 303 -1.13 -14.44 3.43
N VAL A 304 -1.32 -15.73 3.68
CA VAL A 304 -2.51 -16.27 4.35
C VAL A 304 -2.07 -16.87 5.68
N PRO A 305 -2.58 -16.39 6.83
CA PRO A 305 -2.27 -16.90 8.16
C PRO A 305 -2.68 -18.36 8.39
#